data_7eac48dd7df2e61efd2771b9d90703d9
#
_entry.id   7eac48dd7df2e61efd2771b9d90703d9
#
_cell.length_a   1.000
_cell.length_b   1.000
_cell.length_c   1.000
_cell.angle_alpha   90.00
_cell.angle_beta   90.00
_cell.angle_gamma   90.00
#
_symmetry.space_group_name_H-M   'P 1'
#
loop_
_entity.id
_entity.type
_entity.pdbx_description
1 polymer ?
#
loop_
_entity_poly.entity_id
_entity_poly.type
_entity_poly.pdbx_seq_one_letter_code
_entity_poly.pdbx_strand_id
1 'polypeptide(L)'
;MVQVTLPTENGSTEDYILGDPKEFKVANPDNMTRIAYSAAHVVADPLQDCNPSLDTALDWEATIEYRRFLWSLGLGVAEAMDTAQRGMGVDWPNSLELIKRSIDAAKDFEKDGVALLASGCGTDHLEAGPDVTIDDVIGAYEEQCEAIEGAGGRI
;
A
#
# COMPACT_ATOMS: atom_id res chain seq x y z
N MET A 1 -0.20 -32.10 12.33
CA MET A 1 0.91 -31.42 13.08
C MET A 1 2.04 -31.21 12.09
N VAL A 2 2.58 -30.03 12.04
CA VAL A 2 3.73 -29.68 11.19
C VAL A 2 4.98 -29.71 12.06
N GLN A 3 6.03 -30.38 11.59
CA GLN A 3 7.33 -30.44 12.23
C GLN A 3 8.30 -29.54 11.47
N VAL A 4 9.08 -28.76 12.19
CA VAL A 4 10.16 -27.93 11.66
C VAL A 4 11.45 -28.25 12.41
N THR A 5 12.56 -28.26 11.71
CA THR A 5 13.89 -28.45 12.31
C THR A 5 14.51 -27.09 12.55
N LEU A 6 14.80 -26.77 13.79
CA LEU A 6 15.32 -25.47 14.22
C LEU A 6 16.77 -25.58 14.69
N PRO A 7 17.61 -24.55 14.44
CA PRO A 7 18.95 -24.49 15.00
C PRO A 7 18.90 -24.22 16.51
N THR A 8 19.84 -24.82 17.25
CA THR A 8 20.01 -24.59 18.68
C THR A 8 21.24 -23.72 18.96
N GLU A 9 21.34 -23.16 20.16
CA GLU A 9 22.45 -22.27 20.56
C GLU A 9 23.84 -22.94 20.48
N ASN A 10 23.90 -24.25 20.62
CA ASN A 10 25.14 -25.02 20.56
C ASN A 10 25.53 -25.44 19.13
N GLY A 11 24.81 -24.97 18.12
CA GLY A 11 25.07 -25.26 16.71
C GLY A 11 24.54 -26.61 16.22
N SER A 12 23.78 -27.35 17.03
CA SER A 12 23.03 -28.53 16.59
C SER A 12 21.66 -28.11 16.05
N THR A 13 20.84 -29.08 15.67
CA THR A 13 19.44 -28.86 15.32
C THR A 13 18.54 -29.70 16.21
N GLU A 14 17.32 -29.22 16.44
CA GLU A 14 16.26 -29.95 17.11
C GLU A 14 14.95 -29.89 16.30
N ASP A 15 14.14 -30.94 16.44
CA ASP A 15 12.83 -30.99 15.81
C ASP A 15 11.78 -30.38 16.75
N TYR A 16 11.08 -29.37 16.22
CA TYR A 16 9.98 -28.72 16.91
C TYR A 16 8.66 -29.06 16.24
N ILE A 17 7.71 -29.53 17.04
CA ILE A 17 6.36 -29.83 16.56
C ILE A 17 5.47 -28.63 16.84
N LEU A 18 4.95 -28.01 15.76
CA LEU A 18 3.99 -26.93 15.87
C LEU A 18 2.69 -27.44 16.50
N GLY A 19 2.11 -26.62 17.37
CA GLY A 19 0.77 -26.87 17.90
C GLY A 19 -0.31 -26.78 16.81
N ASP A 20 -1.54 -27.03 17.22
CA ASP A 20 -2.68 -26.88 16.31
C ASP A 20 -2.80 -25.40 15.85
N PRO A 21 -3.19 -25.17 14.57
CA PRO A 21 -3.40 -23.82 14.05
C PRO A 21 -4.41 -23.07 14.93
N LYS A 22 -4.08 -21.82 15.24
CA LYS A 22 -5.01 -20.94 15.95
C LYS A 22 -6.08 -20.47 14.99
N GLU A 23 -7.34 -20.71 15.31
CA GLU A 23 -8.44 -20.09 14.56
C GLU A 23 -8.57 -18.62 14.99
N PHE A 24 -8.36 -17.71 14.04
CA PHE A 24 -8.62 -16.29 14.22
C PHE A 24 -10.02 -15.97 13.70
N LYS A 25 -10.89 -15.48 14.58
CA LYS A 25 -12.19 -14.96 14.16
C LYS A 25 -11.98 -13.61 13.53
N VAL A 26 -12.47 -13.45 12.30
CA VAL A 26 -12.53 -12.14 11.66
C VAL A 26 -13.53 -11.30 12.45
N ALA A 27 -13.11 -10.11 12.89
CA ALA A 27 -13.98 -9.17 13.57
C ALA A 27 -15.07 -8.68 12.59
N ASN A 28 -16.31 -8.47 13.11
CA ASN A 28 -17.31 -7.81 12.29
C ASN A 28 -16.92 -6.34 12.11
N PRO A 29 -16.73 -5.87 10.85
CA PRO A 29 -16.39 -4.47 10.57
C PRO A 29 -17.34 -3.46 11.20
N ASP A 30 -18.63 -3.80 11.32
CA ASP A 30 -19.65 -2.91 11.90
C ASP A 30 -19.50 -2.70 13.42
N ASN A 31 -18.69 -3.53 14.08
CA ASN A 31 -18.39 -3.40 15.50
C ASN A 31 -17.12 -2.59 15.78
N MET A 32 -16.46 -2.07 14.75
CA MET A 32 -15.27 -1.23 14.94
C MET A 32 -15.66 0.12 15.54
N THR A 33 -15.06 0.45 16.68
CA THR A 33 -15.35 1.70 17.41
C THR A 33 -14.47 2.87 16.95
N ARG A 34 -13.53 2.61 16.06
CA ARG A 34 -12.59 3.59 15.50
C ARG A 34 -12.37 3.34 14.03
N ILE A 35 -12.10 4.41 13.29
CA ILE A 35 -11.60 4.33 11.93
C ILE A 35 -10.09 4.09 11.99
N ALA A 36 -9.64 3.04 11.33
CA ALA A 36 -8.22 2.71 11.22
C ALA A 36 -7.83 2.59 9.74
N TYR A 37 -6.74 3.21 9.36
CA TYR A 37 -6.17 3.12 8.02
C TYR A 37 -5.01 2.13 8.01
N SER A 38 -4.99 1.25 7.02
CA SER A 38 -3.87 0.36 6.73
C SER A 38 -2.98 0.99 5.67
N ALA A 39 -1.70 1.12 5.96
CA ALA A 39 -0.71 1.48 4.96
C ALA A 39 -0.44 0.25 4.08
N ALA A 40 -0.97 0.26 2.87
CA ALA A 40 -0.95 -0.88 1.97
C ALA A 40 0.27 -0.84 1.05
N HIS A 41 1.01 -1.96 0.98
CA HIS A 41 2.06 -2.15 -0.01
C HIS A 41 1.48 -2.55 -1.38
N VAL A 42 2.31 -2.53 -2.41
CA VAL A 42 1.98 -3.03 -3.76
C VAL A 42 2.42 -4.48 -3.92
N VAL A 43 1.88 -5.16 -4.90
CA VAL A 43 2.30 -6.51 -5.30
C VAL A 43 3.13 -6.37 -6.59
N ALA A 44 4.35 -6.89 -6.56
CA ALA A 44 5.20 -6.92 -7.74
C ALA A 44 4.75 -8.02 -8.70
N ASP A 45 4.91 -7.79 -10.00
CA ASP A 45 4.80 -8.83 -11.03
C ASP A 45 6.19 -9.46 -11.27
N PRO A 46 6.48 -10.64 -10.71
CA PRO A 46 7.79 -11.28 -10.83
C PRO A 46 8.03 -11.92 -12.20
N LEU A 47 7.01 -11.99 -13.05
CA LEU A 47 7.09 -12.63 -14.37
C LEU A 47 7.22 -11.61 -15.51
N GLN A 48 7.14 -10.32 -15.22
CA GLN A 48 7.33 -9.29 -16.23
C GLN A 48 8.78 -9.26 -16.71
N ASP A 49 8.96 -9.20 -18.03
CA ASP A 49 10.29 -9.05 -18.63
C ASP A 49 10.76 -7.60 -18.52
N CYS A 50 11.40 -7.30 -17.40
CA CYS A 50 11.89 -5.96 -17.08
C CYS A 50 13.19 -6.03 -16.26
N ASN A 51 13.89 -4.92 -16.15
CA ASN A 51 15.01 -4.81 -15.23
C ASN A 51 14.49 -4.40 -13.84
N PRO A 52 14.45 -5.31 -12.85
CA PRO A 52 13.85 -5.04 -11.55
C PRO A 52 14.57 -3.96 -10.73
N SER A 53 15.76 -3.53 -11.17
CA SER A 53 16.50 -2.44 -10.52
C SER A 53 16.17 -1.05 -11.10
N LEU A 54 15.53 -0.99 -12.27
CA LEU A 54 15.28 0.25 -12.99
C LEU A 54 13.80 0.46 -13.33
N ASP A 55 13.08 -0.65 -13.53
CA ASP A 55 11.71 -0.62 -14.04
C ASP A 55 10.73 -1.01 -12.93
N THR A 56 9.57 -0.34 -12.92
CA THR A 56 8.45 -0.69 -12.04
C THR A 56 7.57 -1.74 -12.71
N ALA A 57 7.40 -2.89 -12.07
CA ALA A 57 6.53 -3.96 -12.53
C ALA A 57 5.53 -4.32 -11.44
N LEU A 58 4.28 -3.86 -11.58
CA LEU A 58 3.22 -4.08 -10.62
C LEU A 58 2.18 -5.06 -11.16
N ASP A 59 1.83 -6.05 -10.35
CA ASP A 59 0.61 -6.81 -10.51
C ASP A 59 -0.56 -5.94 -10.01
N TRP A 60 -1.19 -5.24 -10.96
CA TRP A 60 -2.28 -4.32 -10.67
C TRP A 60 -3.51 -5.02 -10.10
N GLU A 61 -3.82 -6.22 -10.58
CA GLU A 61 -4.97 -6.98 -10.11
C GLU A 61 -4.78 -7.41 -8.66
N ALA A 62 -3.68 -8.09 -8.35
CA ALA A 62 -3.36 -8.50 -6.99
C ALA A 62 -3.20 -7.31 -6.03
N THR A 63 -2.64 -6.19 -6.52
CA THR A 63 -2.50 -4.95 -5.74
C THR A 63 -3.86 -4.38 -5.34
N ILE A 64 -4.83 -4.33 -6.25
CA ILE A 64 -6.18 -3.81 -5.95
C ILE A 64 -6.99 -4.82 -5.13
N GLU A 65 -6.88 -6.12 -5.40
CA GLU A 65 -7.55 -7.15 -4.57
C GLU A 65 -7.09 -7.11 -3.12
N TYR A 66 -5.82 -6.80 -2.87
CA TYR A 66 -5.33 -6.60 -1.50
C TYR A 66 -6.03 -5.41 -0.81
N ARG A 67 -6.30 -4.30 -1.53
CA ARG A 67 -7.07 -3.16 -1.00
C ARG A 67 -8.52 -3.54 -0.73
N ARG A 68 -9.17 -4.26 -1.65
CA ARG A 68 -10.52 -4.80 -1.46
C ARG A 68 -10.62 -5.68 -0.22
N PHE A 69 -9.60 -6.52 0.02
CA PHE A 69 -9.52 -7.32 1.23
C PHE A 69 -9.46 -6.43 2.49
N LEU A 70 -8.65 -5.39 2.51
CA LEU A 70 -8.56 -4.47 3.66
C LEU A 70 -9.89 -3.76 3.92
N TRP A 71 -10.56 -3.26 2.89
CA TRP A 71 -11.89 -2.65 3.03
C TRP A 71 -12.95 -3.65 3.51
N SER A 72 -12.88 -4.90 3.06
CA SER A 72 -13.79 -5.96 3.54
C SER A 72 -13.67 -6.23 5.03
N LEU A 73 -12.52 -5.94 5.62
CA LEU A 73 -12.28 -6.00 7.07
C LEU A 73 -12.73 -4.73 7.81
N GLY A 74 -13.23 -3.72 7.10
CA GLY A 74 -13.63 -2.43 7.66
C GLY A 74 -12.48 -1.46 7.90
N LEU A 75 -11.29 -1.74 7.36
CA LEU A 75 -10.14 -0.84 7.41
C LEU A 75 -10.24 0.19 6.28
N GLY A 76 -9.71 1.38 6.51
CA GLY A 76 -9.36 2.31 5.46
C GLY A 76 -8.00 1.96 4.84
N VAL A 77 -7.70 2.53 3.69
CA VAL A 77 -6.42 2.40 3.01
C VAL A 77 -5.72 3.75 2.96
N ALA A 78 -4.50 3.81 3.49
CA ALA A 78 -3.56 4.91 3.26
C ALA A 78 -2.74 4.56 2.00
N GLU A 79 -3.11 5.21 0.88
CA GLU A 79 -2.65 4.83 -0.45
C GLU A 79 -1.41 5.60 -0.89
N ALA A 80 -0.59 4.94 -1.69
CA ALA A 80 0.59 5.50 -2.34
C ALA A 80 1.52 6.24 -1.37
N MET A 81 1.74 5.66 -0.20
CA MET A 81 2.71 6.12 0.80
C MET A 81 3.98 5.25 0.76
N ASP A 82 4.88 5.45 1.69
CA ASP A 82 6.16 4.72 1.80
C ASP A 82 5.98 3.20 1.70
N THR A 83 4.93 2.68 2.35
CA THR A 83 4.62 1.24 2.35
C THR A 83 4.27 0.73 0.94
N ALA A 84 3.75 1.58 0.07
CA ALA A 84 3.52 1.26 -1.34
C ALA A 84 4.81 1.35 -2.19
N GLN A 85 5.98 1.41 -1.57
CA GLN A 85 7.30 1.53 -2.20
C GLN A 85 7.49 2.84 -2.99
N ARG A 86 6.73 3.88 -2.65
CA ARG A 86 6.86 5.19 -3.25
C ARG A 86 8.26 5.77 -2.99
N GLY A 87 8.94 6.25 -4.05
CA GLY A 87 10.33 6.67 -3.97
C GLY A 87 11.36 5.52 -3.81
N MET A 88 10.90 4.27 -3.78
CA MET A 88 11.73 3.07 -3.68
C MET A 88 11.40 2.04 -4.78
N GLY A 89 11.05 2.52 -5.97
CA GLY A 89 10.69 1.71 -7.12
C GLY A 89 9.35 2.11 -7.74
N VAL A 90 8.41 2.61 -6.96
CA VAL A 90 7.16 3.18 -7.48
C VAL A 90 7.31 4.69 -7.60
N ASP A 91 7.37 5.17 -8.81
CA ASP A 91 7.47 6.60 -9.16
C ASP A 91 6.11 7.31 -9.09
N TRP A 92 6.11 8.63 -9.28
CA TRP A 92 4.88 9.42 -9.23
C TRP A 92 3.84 9.02 -10.29
N PRO A 93 4.17 8.78 -11.58
CA PRO A 93 3.18 8.31 -12.54
C PRO A 93 2.49 7.01 -12.14
N ASN A 94 3.24 6.02 -11.65
CA ASN A 94 2.68 4.76 -11.15
C ASN A 94 1.90 4.96 -9.84
N SER A 95 2.35 5.85 -8.96
CA SER A 95 1.62 6.22 -7.74
C SER A 95 0.27 6.86 -8.07
N LEU A 96 0.22 7.76 -9.04
CA LEU A 96 -1.04 8.39 -9.47
C LEU A 96 -1.99 7.38 -10.12
N GLU A 97 -1.47 6.45 -10.92
CA GLU A 97 -2.29 5.36 -11.48
C GLU A 97 -2.84 4.44 -10.38
N LEU A 98 -2.02 4.11 -9.38
CA LEU A 98 -2.44 3.34 -8.21
C LEU A 98 -3.57 4.06 -7.45
N ILE A 99 -3.43 5.35 -7.22
CA ILE A 99 -4.44 6.18 -6.56
C ILE A 99 -5.77 6.15 -7.35
N LYS A 100 -5.73 6.34 -8.67
CA LYS A 100 -6.92 6.32 -9.53
C LYS A 100 -7.64 4.96 -9.49
N ARG A 101 -6.89 3.87 -9.58
CA ARG A 101 -7.46 2.51 -9.48
C ARG A 101 -8.04 2.22 -8.12
N SER A 102 -7.40 2.69 -7.07
CA SER A 102 -7.89 2.53 -5.70
C SER A 102 -9.14 3.36 -5.44
N ILE A 103 -9.22 4.60 -5.96
CA ILE A 103 -10.44 5.43 -5.90
C ILE A 103 -11.60 4.71 -6.59
N ASP A 104 -11.38 4.13 -7.78
CA ASP A 104 -12.41 3.41 -8.49
C ASP A 104 -12.88 2.16 -7.73
N ALA A 105 -11.95 1.36 -7.25
CA ALA A 105 -12.26 0.16 -6.48
C ALA A 105 -12.93 0.44 -5.13
N ALA A 106 -12.61 1.57 -4.48
CA ALA A 106 -13.14 1.95 -3.19
C ALA A 106 -14.65 2.28 -3.23
N LYS A 107 -15.20 2.62 -4.41
CA LYS A 107 -16.63 2.90 -4.61
C LYS A 107 -17.51 1.73 -4.18
N ASP A 108 -17.03 0.49 -4.34
CA ASP A 108 -17.77 -0.72 -3.95
C ASP A 108 -17.89 -0.88 -2.42
N PHE A 109 -17.09 -0.12 -1.66
CA PHE A 109 -16.98 -0.19 -0.19
C PHE A 109 -17.41 1.10 0.52
N GLU A 110 -18.04 2.03 -0.20
CA GLU A 110 -18.53 3.27 0.39
C GLU A 110 -19.62 3.00 1.45
N LYS A 111 -19.47 3.69 2.58
CA LYS A 111 -20.51 3.78 3.60
C LYS A 111 -20.92 5.24 3.75
N ASP A 112 -22.21 5.53 3.67
CA ASP A 112 -22.78 6.89 3.73
C ASP A 112 -22.13 7.85 2.69
N GLY A 113 -21.78 7.33 1.51
CA GLY A 113 -21.14 8.09 0.43
C GLY A 113 -19.66 8.43 0.71
N VAL A 114 -19.02 7.71 1.62
CA VAL A 114 -17.60 7.92 1.97
C VAL A 114 -16.83 6.62 1.84
N ALA A 115 -15.85 6.61 0.94
CA ALA A 115 -14.82 5.58 0.90
C ALA A 115 -13.71 5.89 1.91
N LEU A 116 -13.28 4.87 2.65
CA LEU A 116 -12.15 4.99 3.58
C LEU A 116 -10.83 4.85 2.81
N LEU A 117 -10.48 5.88 2.06
CA LEU A 117 -9.27 5.99 1.26
C LEU A 117 -8.68 7.40 1.43
N ALA A 118 -7.42 7.48 1.78
CA ALA A 118 -6.64 8.71 1.80
C ALA A 118 -5.31 8.47 1.10
N SER A 119 -4.93 9.38 0.21
CA SER A 119 -3.73 9.22 -0.63
C SER A 119 -2.61 10.12 -0.16
N GLY A 120 -1.39 9.62 -0.15
CA GLY A 120 -0.21 10.41 0.15
C GLY A 120 0.16 11.33 -1.01
N CYS A 121 0.51 12.57 -0.71
CA CYS A 121 1.19 13.47 -1.63
C CYS A 121 2.61 13.75 -1.14
N GLY A 122 3.49 14.17 -2.03
CA GLY A 122 4.89 14.44 -1.73
C GLY A 122 5.57 15.24 -2.83
N THR A 123 6.87 15.16 -2.87
CA THR A 123 7.73 15.89 -3.81
C THR A 123 8.70 14.97 -4.56
N ASP A 124 8.40 13.69 -4.61
CA ASP A 124 9.26 12.65 -5.16
C ASP A 124 9.48 12.75 -6.68
N HIS A 125 8.67 13.53 -7.40
CA HIS A 125 8.86 13.88 -8.80
C HIS A 125 9.72 15.14 -9.01
N LEU A 126 10.01 15.89 -7.95
CA LEU A 126 10.93 17.01 -7.98
C LEU A 126 12.37 16.49 -7.89
N GLU A 127 13.19 16.80 -8.89
CA GLU A 127 14.60 16.43 -8.85
C GLU A 127 15.34 17.22 -7.76
N ALA A 128 15.98 16.49 -6.86
CA ALA A 128 16.73 17.11 -5.75
C ALA A 128 18.01 17.79 -6.28
N GLY A 129 18.26 19.02 -5.88
CA GLY A 129 19.44 19.78 -6.28
C GLY A 129 19.72 20.98 -5.36
N PRO A 130 20.94 21.55 -5.44
CA PRO A 130 21.34 22.67 -4.58
C PRO A 130 20.56 23.95 -4.86
N ASP A 131 19.96 24.08 -6.04
CA ASP A 131 19.21 25.26 -6.49
C ASP A 131 17.70 25.15 -6.20
N VAL A 132 17.23 24.02 -5.65
CA VAL A 132 15.81 23.83 -5.29
C VAL A 132 15.41 24.77 -4.17
N THR A 133 14.39 25.57 -4.42
CA THR A 133 13.85 26.54 -3.48
C THR A 133 12.65 25.97 -2.71
N ILE A 134 12.24 26.69 -1.65
CA ILE A 134 11.00 26.33 -0.92
C ILE A 134 9.77 26.47 -1.83
N ASP A 135 9.76 27.44 -2.74
CA ASP A 135 8.64 27.63 -3.66
C ASP A 135 8.54 26.47 -4.66
N ASP A 136 9.65 25.89 -5.10
CA ASP A 136 9.65 24.67 -5.92
C ASP A 136 9.08 23.47 -5.17
N VAL A 137 9.41 23.32 -3.88
CA VAL A 137 8.86 22.27 -3.02
C VAL A 137 7.37 22.45 -2.82
N ILE A 138 6.91 23.68 -2.56
CA ILE A 138 5.48 23.99 -2.42
C ILE A 138 4.75 23.67 -3.72
N GLY A 139 5.27 24.11 -4.87
CA GLY A 139 4.68 23.84 -6.18
C GLY A 139 4.58 22.34 -6.49
N ALA A 140 5.60 21.56 -6.10
CA ALA A 140 5.56 20.11 -6.27
C ALA A 140 4.48 19.44 -5.40
N TYR A 141 4.27 19.89 -4.17
CA TYR A 141 3.16 19.41 -3.33
C TYR A 141 1.80 19.81 -3.94
N GLU A 142 1.65 21.06 -4.38
CA GLU A 142 0.41 21.56 -4.99
C GLU A 142 0.05 20.74 -6.23
N GLU A 143 1.02 20.45 -7.10
CA GLU A 143 0.81 19.61 -8.29
C GLU A 143 0.24 18.24 -7.96
N GLN A 144 0.80 17.59 -6.95
CA GLN A 144 0.32 16.26 -6.53
C GLN A 144 -1.04 16.33 -5.84
N CYS A 145 -1.29 17.35 -5.01
CA CYS A 145 -2.58 17.59 -4.40
C CYS A 145 -3.67 17.80 -5.46
N GLU A 146 -3.43 18.67 -6.44
CA GLU A 146 -4.36 18.94 -7.54
C GLU A 146 -4.64 17.66 -8.36
N ALA A 147 -3.62 16.85 -8.63
CA ALA A 147 -3.79 15.60 -9.36
C ALA A 147 -4.64 14.58 -8.60
N ILE A 148 -4.45 14.47 -7.28
CA ILE A 148 -5.23 13.57 -6.41
C ILE A 148 -6.68 14.05 -6.30
N GLU A 149 -6.89 15.34 -6.02
CA GLU A 149 -8.22 15.93 -5.94
C GLU A 149 -8.95 15.88 -7.28
N GLY A 150 -8.25 16.16 -8.39
CA GLY A 150 -8.79 16.06 -9.75
C GLY A 150 -9.22 14.64 -10.13
N ALA A 151 -8.62 13.62 -9.53
CA ALA A 151 -9.05 12.23 -9.64
C ALA A 151 -10.24 11.88 -8.72
N GLY A 152 -10.70 12.80 -7.87
CA GLY A 152 -11.76 12.58 -6.88
C GLY A 152 -11.25 11.95 -5.57
N GLY A 153 -9.95 11.95 -5.34
CA GLY A 153 -9.34 11.42 -4.13
C GLY A 153 -9.35 12.40 -2.95
N ARG A 154 -8.93 11.90 -1.82
CA ARG A 154 -8.64 12.66 -0.58
C ARG A 154 -7.17 12.50 -0.23
N ILE A 155 -6.61 13.56 0.32
CA ILE A 155 -5.23 13.63 0.79
C ILE A 155 -5.20 13.35 2.29
#